data_d405e205a4c6e8b11829e9cf80d713df
#
_entry.id   d405e205a4c6e8b11829e9cf80d713df
#
_cell.length_a   1.000
_cell.length_b   1.000
_cell.length_c   1.000
_cell.angle_alpha   90.00
_cell.angle_beta   90.00
_cell.angle_gamma   90.00
#
_symmetry.space_group_name_H-M   'P 1'
#
loop_
_entity.id
_entity.type
_entity.pdbx_description
1 polymer ?
#
loop_
_entity_poly.entity_id
_entity_poly.type
_entity_poly.pdbx_seq_one_letter_code
_entity_poly.pdbx_strand_id
1 'polypeptide(L)'
;MAKSDLYKISGHWDHYKDGKFVLGDEEKDKEVFALRPMTCPFQYYVYKNTQKSYRDLPYRMSETSTLFRSEDSGEMHGLTRVRQFTITEAHNVIRPDQAECIV
;
A
#
# COMPACT_ATOMS: atom_id res chain seq x y z
N MET A 1 -3.71 7.94 6.10
CA MET A 1 -4.34 7.12 7.16
C MET A 1 -5.55 6.40 6.58
N ALA A 2 -5.70 5.13 6.88
CA ALA A 2 -6.82 4.33 6.38
C ALA A 2 -7.29 3.33 7.43
N LYS A 3 -8.53 2.85 7.27
CA LYS A 3 -9.10 1.83 8.14
C LYS A 3 -8.41 0.49 7.94
N SER A 4 -8.34 -0.31 9.00
CA SER A 4 -7.73 -1.64 8.96
C SER A 4 -8.35 -2.56 7.90
N ASP A 5 -9.64 -2.37 7.61
CA ASP A 5 -10.37 -3.20 6.64
C ASP A 5 -9.73 -3.16 5.25
N LEU A 6 -9.24 -2.01 4.81
CA LEU A 6 -8.58 -1.89 3.51
C LEU A 6 -7.33 -2.77 3.43
N TYR A 7 -6.53 -2.78 4.50
CA TYR A 7 -5.32 -3.60 4.56
C TYR A 7 -5.64 -5.09 4.68
N LYS A 8 -6.73 -5.44 5.33
CA LYS A 8 -7.19 -6.84 5.45
C LYS A 8 -7.60 -7.41 4.10
N ILE A 9 -8.32 -6.62 3.29
CA ILE A 9 -8.77 -7.04 1.96
C ILE A 9 -7.58 -7.36 1.05
N SER A 10 -6.52 -6.57 1.13
CA SER A 10 -5.34 -6.74 0.29
C SER A 10 -4.32 -7.72 0.85
N GLY A 11 -4.53 -8.25 2.08
CA GLY A 11 -3.58 -9.12 2.76
C GLY A 11 -2.43 -8.42 3.45
N HIS A 12 -2.38 -7.09 3.38
CA HIS A 12 -1.29 -6.32 3.96
C HIS A 12 -1.40 -6.12 5.48
N TRP A 13 -2.54 -6.45 6.07
CA TRP A 13 -2.72 -6.28 7.51
C TRP A 13 -1.90 -7.28 8.31
N ASP A 14 -2.06 -8.56 8.03
CA ASP A 14 -1.41 -9.61 8.81
C ASP A 14 0.09 -9.71 8.53
N HIS A 15 0.50 -9.55 7.27
CA HIS A 15 1.91 -9.69 6.88
C HIS A 15 2.79 -8.54 7.37
N TYR A 16 2.24 -7.34 7.51
CA TYR A 16 3.00 -6.13 7.82
C TYR A 16 2.50 -5.42 9.08
N LYS A 17 1.85 -6.17 9.99
CA LYS A 17 1.24 -5.59 11.17
C LYS A 17 2.25 -4.86 12.06
N ASP A 18 3.40 -5.45 12.28
CA ASP A 18 4.45 -4.88 13.13
C ASP A 18 5.15 -3.67 12.50
N GLY A 19 5.09 -3.55 11.19
CA GLY A 19 5.71 -2.46 10.45
C GLY A 19 4.80 -1.24 10.23
N LYS A 20 3.58 -1.23 10.83
CA LYS A 20 2.63 -0.14 10.66
C LYS A 20 2.44 0.65 11.95
N PHE A 21 2.21 1.95 11.80
CA PHE A 21 1.69 2.77 12.90
C PHE A 21 0.19 2.59 12.97
N VAL A 22 -0.29 1.83 13.95
CA VAL A 22 -1.70 1.55 14.16
C VAL A 22 -2.25 2.56 15.16
N LEU A 23 -3.37 3.18 14.81
CA LEU A 23 -4.07 4.14 15.65
C LEU A 23 -5.32 3.48 16.23
N GLY A 24 -5.35 3.34 17.53
CA GLY A 24 -6.44 2.68 18.25
C GLY A 24 -6.06 1.28 18.72
N ASP A 25 -6.99 0.64 19.40
CA ASP A 25 -6.82 -0.68 20.00
C ASP A 25 -7.79 -1.66 19.34
N GLU A 26 -7.28 -2.69 18.67
CA GLU A 26 -8.09 -3.70 17.99
C GLU A 26 -9.07 -4.42 18.93
N GLU A 27 -8.70 -4.54 20.22
CA GLU A 27 -9.53 -5.23 21.20
C GLU A 27 -10.66 -4.35 21.74
N LYS A 28 -10.45 -3.02 21.79
CA LYS A 28 -11.38 -2.06 22.41
C LYS A 28 -12.19 -1.28 21.39
N ASP A 29 -11.64 -1.00 20.23
CA ASP A 29 -12.24 -0.15 19.23
C ASP A 29 -12.85 -0.98 18.10
N LYS A 30 -14.04 -0.58 17.63
CA LYS A 30 -14.70 -1.23 16.49
C LYS A 30 -13.99 -0.93 15.17
N GLU A 31 -13.38 0.24 15.06
CA GLU A 31 -12.64 0.66 13.89
C GLU A 31 -11.22 1.03 14.28
N VAL A 32 -10.26 0.50 13.56
CA VAL A 32 -8.85 0.77 13.76
C VAL A 32 -8.30 1.38 12.49
N PHE A 33 -7.47 2.43 12.64
CA PHE A 33 -6.80 3.09 11.53
C PHE A 33 -5.31 2.81 11.58
N ALA A 34 -4.67 2.87 10.43
CA ALA A 34 -3.22 2.78 10.33
C ALA A 34 -2.68 3.83 9.36
N LEU A 35 -1.51 4.37 9.67
CA LEU A 35 -0.77 5.20 8.72
C LEU A 35 -0.26 4.31 7.59
N ARG A 36 -0.29 4.81 6.36
CA ARG A 36 0.01 3.99 5.19
C ARG A 36 1.51 3.64 5.10
N PRO A 37 1.86 2.35 5.16
CA PRO A 37 3.24 1.90 5.00
C PRO A 37 3.63 1.68 3.54
N MET A 38 2.65 1.64 2.64
CA MET A 38 2.83 1.38 1.21
C MET A 38 1.63 1.89 0.42
N THR A 39 1.77 1.99 -0.90
CA THR A 39 0.75 2.52 -1.80
C THR A 39 -0.20 1.45 -2.36
N CYS A 40 0.21 0.19 -2.34
CA CYS A 40 -0.48 -0.89 -3.05
C CYS A 40 -1.98 -1.03 -2.76
N PRO A 41 -2.43 -1.09 -1.48
CA PRO A 41 -3.85 -1.26 -1.20
C PRO A 41 -4.73 -0.15 -1.77
N PHE A 42 -4.21 1.08 -1.77
CA PHE A 42 -4.94 2.25 -2.25
C PHE A 42 -5.09 2.23 -3.77
N GLN A 43 -4.03 1.87 -4.48
CA GLN A 43 -4.05 1.78 -5.94
C GLN A 43 -4.96 0.63 -6.41
N TYR A 44 -4.94 -0.49 -5.72
CA TYR A 44 -5.84 -1.61 -6.02
C TYR A 44 -7.31 -1.23 -5.82
N TYR A 45 -7.60 -0.46 -4.79
CA TYR A 45 -8.95 0.02 -4.52
C TYR A 45 -9.44 1.00 -5.61
N VAL A 46 -8.59 1.91 -6.05
CA VAL A 46 -8.88 2.82 -7.16
C VAL A 46 -9.17 2.03 -8.43
N TYR A 47 -8.35 1.04 -8.74
CA TYR A 47 -8.57 0.18 -9.90
C TYR A 47 -9.92 -0.57 -9.81
N LYS A 48 -10.24 -1.10 -8.64
CA LYS A 48 -11.48 -1.86 -8.41
C LYS A 48 -12.73 -1.01 -8.59
N ASN A 49 -12.68 0.27 -8.27
CA ASN A 49 -13.83 1.17 -8.34
C ASN A 49 -14.19 1.59 -9.76
N THR A 50 -13.38 1.28 -10.75
CA THR A 50 -13.64 1.61 -12.14
C THR A 50 -13.82 0.32 -12.94
N GLN A 51 -14.91 0.23 -13.73
CA GLN A 51 -15.09 -0.92 -14.59
C GLN A 51 -14.04 -0.95 -15.70
N LYS A 52 -13.41 -2.11 -15.87
CA LYS A 52 -12.37 -2.33 -16.87
C LYS A 52 -12.74 -3.55 -17.71
N SER A 53 -12.47 -3.48 -19.02
CA SER A 53 -12.46 -4.66 -19.88
C SER A 53 -11.02 -5.06 -20.16
N TYR A 54 -10.84 -6.26 -20.74
CA TYR A 54 -9.50 -6.71 -21.13
C TYR A 54 -8.82 -5.78 -22.15
N ARG A 55 -9.61 -4.95 -22.85
CA ARG A 55 -9.10 -3.98 -23.83
C ARG A 55 -8.49 -2.74 -23.17
N ASP A 56 -8.83 -2.48 -21.92
CA ASP A 56 -8.28 -1.35 -21.15
C ASP A 56 -6.90 -1.66 -20.58
N LEU A 57 -6.44 -2.90 -20.69
CA LEU A 57 -5.11 -3.31 -20.25
C LEU A 57 -4.06 -3.09 -21.36
N PRO A 58 -2.83 -2.68 -21.05
CA PRO A 58 -2.30 -2.46 -19.71
C PRO A 58 -2.85 -1.18 -19.07
N TYR A 59 -3.15 -1.25 -17.78
CA TYR A 59 -3.58 -0.09 -17.00
C TYR A 59 -2.44 0.33 -16.08
N ARG A 60 -1.93 1.53 -16.28
CA ARG A 60 -0.75 2.04 -15.58
C ARG A 60 -1.18 3.10 -14.58
N MET A 61 -0.78 2.89 -13.32
CA MET A 61 -1.05 3.83 -12.23
C MET A 61 0.26 4.22 -11.57
N SER A 62 0.43 5.51 -11.30
CA SER A 62 1.55 5.99 -10.51
C SER A 62 1.07 6.95 -9.44
N GLU A 63 1.80 6.99 -8.34
CA GLU A 63 1.46 7.81 -7.20
C GLU A 63 2.72 8.29 -6.50
N THR A 64 2.75 9.57 -6.13
CA THR A 64 3.76 10.11 -5.24
C THR A 64 3.09 10.37 -3.90
N SER A 65 3.58 9.73 -2.85
CA SER A 65 2.96 9.84 -1.54
C SER A 65 3.94 9.67 -0.41
N THR A 66 3.56 10.19 0.75
CA THR A 66 4.30 10.02 1.98
C THR A 66 3.86 8.75 2.69
N LEU A 67 4.83 7.92 3.04
CA LEU A 67 4.62 6.66 3.73
C LEU A 67 5.20 6.70 5.13
N PHE A 68 4.64 5.83 5.99
CA PHE A 68 5.04 5.75 7.39
C PHE A 68 5.28 4.29 7.76
N ARG A 69 6.45 4.00 8.32
CA ARG A 69 6.79 2.64 8.78
C ARG A 69 7.28 2.69 10.21
N SER A 70 6.74 1.79 11.04
CA SER A 70 7.18 1.64 12.42
C SER A 70 8.44 0.80 12.46
N GLU A 71 9.58 1.47 12.23
CA GLU A 71 10.89 0.82 12.29
C GLU A 71 11.44 0.93 13.71
N ASP A 72 12.02 -0.15 14.21
CA ASP A 72 12.70 -0.14 15.50
C ASP A 72 13.95 0.74 15.44
N SER A 73 14.33 1.33 16.56
CA SER A 73 15.47 2.24 16.61
C SER A 73 16.77 1.60 16.11
N GLY A 74 16.94 0.29 16.33
CA GLY A 74 18.08 -0.46 15.83
C GLY A 74 18.08 -0.72 14.34
N GLU A 75 16.92 -0.60 13.70
CA GLU A 75 16.74 -0.80 12.25
C GLU A 75 16.91 0.49 11.46
N MET A 76 16.79 1.63 12.09
CA MET A 76 16.93 2.92 11.43
C MET A 76 18.39 3.16 11.01
N HIS A 77 18.57 3.76 9.83
CA HIS A 77 19.90 3.87 9.22
C HIS A 77 20.06 5.17 8.45
N GLY A 78 20.28 6.28 9.18
CA GLY A 78 20.44 7.59 8.58
C GLY A 78 19.25 7.96 7.68
N LEU A 79 19.54 8.44 6.49
CA LEU A 79 18.51 8.79 5.51
C LEU A 79 18.03 7.60 4.67
N THR A 80 18.67 6.44 4.79
CA THR A 80 18.31 5.27 3.97
C THR A 80 17.17 4.46 4.57
N ARG A 81 16.98 4.51 5.89
CA ARG A 81 15.91 3.80 6.56
C ARG A 81 15.31 4.66 7.65
N VAL A 82 14.19 5.30 7.34
CA VAL A 82 13.50 6.28 8.18
C VAL A 82 12.05 5.87 8.40
N ARG A 83 11.38 6.50 9.37
CA ARG A 83 10.00 6.20 9.70
C ARG A 83 8.98 6.92 8.81
N GLN A 84 9.37 8.05 8.24
CA GLN A 84 8.53 8.83 7.31
C GLN A 84 9.34 9.17 6.07
N PHE A 85 8.80 8.88 4.90
CA PHE A 85 9.47 9.16 3.64
C PHE A 85 8.46 9.31 2.52
N THR A 86 8.87 10.00 1.45
CA THR A 86 8.04 10.18 0.25
C THR A 86 8.64 9.36 -0.89
N ILE A 87 7.79 8.60 -1.56
CA ILE A 87 8.20 7.80 -2.71
C ILE A 87 7.25 8.05 -3.89
N THR A 88 7.76 7.74 -5.08
CA THR A 88 6.95 7.62 -6.28
C THR A 88 6.94 6.16 -6.71
N GLU A 89 5.78 5.56 -6.75
CA GLU A 89 5.59 4.16 -7.13
C GLU A 89 4.57 4.03 -8.24
N ALA A 90 4.69 2.95 -8.99
CA ALA A 90 3.75 2.62 -10.06
C ALA A 90 3.31 1.16 -9.95
N HIS A 91 2.05 0.92 -10.26
CA HIS A 91 1.50 -0.43 -10.41
C HIS A 91 0.86 -0.54 -11.78
N ASN A 92 1.22 -1.59 -12.49
CA ASN A 92 0.69 -1.87 -13.82
C ASN A 92 -0.17 -3.12 -13.76
N VAL A 93 -1.43 -2.99 -14.15
CA VAL A 93 -2.33 -4.14 -14.28
C VAL A 93 -2.28 -4.59 -15.74
N ILE A 94 -1.84 -5.82 -15.98
CA ILE A 94 -1.57 -6.34 -17.32
C ILE A 94 -2.18 -7.74 -17.50
N ARG A 95 -2.37 -8.11 -18.76
CA ARG A 95 -2.61 -9.52 -19.12
C ARG A 95 -1.25 -10.24 -19.16
N PRO A 96 -1.23 -11.58 -18.98
CA PRO A 96 0.04 -12.32 -19.04
C PRO A 96 0.82 -12.12 -20.35
N ASP A 97 0.12 -11.93 -21.48
CA ASP A 97 0.75 -11.70 -22.79
C ASP A 97 1.36 -10.30 -22.93
N GLN A 98 1.07 -9.38 -22.01
CA GLN A 98 1.58 -8.01 -22.03
C GLN A 98 2.82 -7.83 -21.14
N ALA A 99 3.25 -8.84 -20.42
CA ALA A 99 4.34 -8.74 -19.46
C ALA A 99 5.64 -8.23 -20.07
N GLU A 100 5.96 -8.69 -21.28
CA GLU A 100 7.18 -8.30 -21.99
C GLU A 100 7.17 -6.84 -22.45
N CYS A 101 6.00 -6.27 -22.68
CA CYS A 101 5.86 -4.90 -23.16
C CYS A 101 6.03 -3.85 -22.07
N ILE A 102 5.97 -4.25 -20.80
CA ILE A 102 5.96 -3.34 -19.65
C ILE A 102 7.36 -3.22 -19.04
N VAL A 103 8.16 -4.24 -19.16
CA VAL A 103 9.52 -4.30 -18.59
C VAL A 103 10.50 -3.39 -19.36
#